data_9db6924f0d12f8a98674aff75106abf9
#
_entry.id   9db6924f0d12f8a98674aff75106abf9
#
_cell.length_a   1.000
_cell.length_b   1.000
_cell.length_c   1.000
_cell.angle_alpha   90.00
_cell.angle_beta   90.00
_cell.angle_gamma   90.00
#
_symmetry.space_group_name_H-M   'P 1'
#
loop_
_entity.id
_entity.type
_entity.pdbx_description
1 polymer ?
#
loop_
_entity_poly.entity_id
_entity_poly.type
_entity_poly.pdbx_seq_one_letter_code
_entity_poly.pdbx_strand_id
1 'polypeptide(L)'
;MNKRTIASALLMFSSVVYAEAAEAVDLLTVVEQSTDHDADLAAFRAGSRAAGEALPKARAALLPQVAAGWGRAYNSTVTEGVPNTHYWQNGWTVALTQPVFDWSRWTTYKQADFVQARGAVDLARAQQSAILRAVQTYFDELAAEDELTRADDYSAALDVHLEELRRRRRAGEATVIDVQEAEAACQQARSQQLDARDDLQLKRLALEHLTGQRFAGLSRLSDAAVMPGLYPEDMESWASQAEAHDYTVQLKQIDRRIAELEVEKARAARLPVVNLTASHTPAGAASGYVRPTTTTTAMLSVSIPIFEGGATSANIDEKLALEDRAQDELVAATRLAGASAREYWSRFLAGVARVEALSRLVQSSRAALNATKVGYRVGSRGSADVLRASDAFFANRRDLIRARYATVVGLLQLKAATASLDLDEVARVNELVLNVGDRQPVTRVDVQHAVVDAKVERVAVEGKIETAAAGTEMLRAVVGTQTPQSIAGTDPQPAAIDAAVQRALGSIRQQ
;
A
#
# COMPACT_ATOMS: atom_id res chain seq x y z
N MET A 1 -33.19 57.87 -44.57
CA MET A 1 -32.85 58.53 -43.30
C MET A 1 -32.15 57.51 -42.43
N ASN A 2 -30.97 57.85 -42.02
CA ASN A 2 -30.07 57.28 -41.04
C ASN A 2 -29.52 55.85 -41.24
N LYS A 3 -28.39 55.86 -41.88
CA LYS A 3 -27.37 54.82 -41.84
C LYS A 3 -26.66 54.89 -40.47
N ARG A 4 -26.67 53.81 -39.70
CA ARG A 4 -25.73 53.62 -38.60
C ARG A 4 -24.76 52.52 -38.97
N THR A 5 -23.52 52.97 -39.23
CA THR A 5 -22.31 52.21 -39.42
C THR A 5 -22.00 51.40 -38.16
N ILE A 6 -21.95 50.06 -38.29
CA ILE A 6 -21.42 49.18 -37.26
C ILE A 6 -19.95 48.94 -37.62
N ALA A 7 -19.07 49.53 -36.84
CA ALA A 7 -17.64 49.26 -36.89
C ALA A 7 -17.39 47.93 -36.15
N SER A 8 -17.03 46.88 -36.89
CA SER A 8 -16.53 45.62 -36.32
C SER A 8 -15.10 45.79 -35.85
N ALA A 9 -14.93 45.90 -34.58
CA ALA A 9 -13.61 45.79 -33.96
C ALA A 9 -13.20 44.31 -33.92
N LEU A 10 -12.28 43.94 -34.80
CA LEU A 10 -11.62 42.64 -34.83
C LEU A 10 -10.58 42.63 -33.66
N LEU A 11 -10.98 42.15 -32.51
CA LEU A 11 -10.07 41.80 -31.43
C LEU A 11 -9.32 40.53 -31.83
N MET A 12 -8.13 40.69 -32.36
CA MET A 12 -7.14 39.60 -32.45
C MET A 12 -6.75 39.22 -31.05
N PHE A 13 -7.34 38.15 -30.56
CA PHE A 13 -6.87 37.42 -29.41
C PHE A 13 -5.59 36.69 -29.84
N SER A 14 -4.46 37.36 -29.71
CA SER A 14 -3.15 36.72 -29.77
C SER A 14 -3.03 35.79 -28.56
N SER A 15 -3.42 34.54 -28.72
CA SER A 15 -3.06 33.49 -27.80
C SER A 15 -1.56 33.26 -27.91
N VAL A 16 -0.81 33.94 -27.05
CA VAL A 16 0.57 33.57 -26.75
C VAL A 16 0.46 32.20 -26.09
N VAL A 17 0.62 31.15 -26.89
CA VAL A 17 0.92 29.83 -26.39
C VAL A 17 2.33 29.97 -25.77
N TYR A 18 2.37 30.20 -24.47
CA TYR A 18 3.58 29.89 -23.71
C TYR A 18 3.78 28.39 -23.90
N ALA A 19 4.73 28.03 -24.76
CA ALA A 19 5.35 26.72 -24.66
C ALA A 19 6.07 26.74 -23.31
N GLU A 20 5.36 26.33 -22.26
CA GLU A 20 6.00 25.91 -21.02
C GLU A 20 7.03 24.89 -21.46
N ALA A 21 8.30 25.24 -21.30
CA ALA A 21 9.35 24.23 -21.38
C ALA A 21 8.93 23.17 -20.39
N ALA A 22 8.55 22.01 -20.88
CA ALA A 22 8.09 20.91 -20.03
C ALA A 22 9.25 20.59 -19.07
N GLU A 23 9.14 21.09 -17.84
CA GLU A 23 10.10 20.78 -16.79
C GLU A 23 10.12 19.28 -16.60
N ALA A 24 11.33 18.72 -16.49
CA ALA A 24 11.49 17.30 -16.21
C ALA A 24 10.85 17.02 -14.84
N VAL A 25 9.94 16.05 -14.82
CA VAL A 25 9.17 15.71 -13.61
C VAL A 25 10.06 14.92 -12.64
N ASP A 26 10.02 15.27 -11.37
CA ASP A 26 10.81 14.66 -10.32
C ASP A 26 10.16 13.39 -9.76
N LEU A 27 10.94 12.60 -9.02
CA LEU A 27 10.49 11.33 -8.44
C LEU A 27 9.32 11.53 -7.47
N LEU A 28 9.36 12.58 -6.64
CA LEU A 28 8.33 12.81 -5.63
C LEU A 28 6.97 13.08 -6.28
N THR A 29 6.94 13.96 -7.27
CA THR A 29 5.71 14.26 -8.03
C THR A 29 5.13 13.01 -8.70
N VAL A 30 5.97 12.15 -9.28
CA VAL A 30 5.50 10.89 -9.90
C VAL A 30 4.92 9.94 -8.86
N VAL A 31 5.54 9.82 -7.68
CA VAL A 31 5.03 8.98 -6.59
C VAL A 31 3.69 9.49 -6.08
N GLU A 32 3.54 10.80 -5.86
CA GLU A 32 2.28 11.41 -5.44
C GLU A 32 1.17 11.18 -6.47
N GLN A 33 1.40 11.47 -7.73
CA GLN A 33 0.42 11.24 -8.80
C GLN A 33 0.06 9.76 -8.95
N SER A 34 1.04 8.86 -8.83
CA SER A 34 0.81 7.43 -8.87
C SER A 34 -0.09 6.98 -7.71
N THR A 35 0.17 7.43 -6.48
CA THR A 35 -0.63 7.05 -5.31
C THR A 35 -2.05 7.62 -5.34
N ASP A 36 -2.26 8.73 -6.04
CA ASP A 36 -3.60 9.32 -6.23
C ASP A 36 -4.38 8.61 -7.34
N HIS A 37 -3.71 8.14 -8.39
CA HIS A 37 -4.34 7.46 -9.52
C HIS A 37 -4.50 5.95 -9.31
N ASP A 38 -3.76 5.33 -8.38
CA ASP A 38 -3.73 3.88 -8.16
C ASP A 38 -5.10 3.35 -7.69
N ALA A 39 -5.77 2.61 -8.58
CA ALA A 39 -7.07 1.98 -8.32
C ALA A 39 -6.98 0.87 -7.25
N ASP A 40 -5.85 0.14 -7.19
CA ASP A 40 -5.63 -0.88 -6.16
C ASP A 40 -5.53 -0.22 -4.78
N LEU A 41 -4.79 0.88 -4.67
CA LEU A 41 -4.71 1.65 -3.43
C LEU A 41 -6.07 2.24 -3.03
N ALA A 42 -6.86 2.73 -3.99
CA ALA A 42 -8.22 3.18 -3.74
C ALA A 42 -9.12 2.04 -3.20
N ALA A 43 -8.95 0.81 -3.71
CA ALA A 43 -9.65 -0.37 -3.19
C ALA A 43 -9.23 -0.69 -1.75
N PHE A 44 -7.93 -0.61 -1.40
CA PHE A 44 -7.46 -0.78 -0.01
C PHE A 44 -7.98 0.33 0.92
N ARG A 45 -8.05 1.59 0.46
CA ARG A 45 -8.67 2.70 1.21
C ARG A 45 -10.14 2.40 1.49
N ALA A 46 -10.88 1.89 0.51
CA ALA A 46 -12.28 1.47 0.70
C ALA A 46 -12.40 0.26 1.65
N GLY A 47 -11.49 -0.73 1.53
CA GLY A 47 -11.39 -1.89 2.41
C GLY A 47 -11.14 -1.50 3.87
N SER A 48 -10.22 -0.57 4.11
CA SER A 48 -9.95 -0.05 5.46
C SER A 48 -11.16 0.66 6.06
N ARG A 49 -11.91 1.46 5.27
CA ARG A 49 -13.17 2.05 5.73
C ARG A 49 -14.22 0.97 6.06
N ALA A 50 -14.33 -0.06 5.22
CA ALA A 50 -15.24 -1.17 5.48
C ALA A 50 -14.86 -1.96 6.75
N ALA A 51 -13.55 -2.15 7.00
CA ALA A 51 -13.05 -2.76 8.24
C ALA A 51 -13.37 -1.88 9.46
N GLY A 52 -13.35 -0.55 9.32
CA GLY A 52 -13.79 0.39 10.36
C GLY A 52 -15.23 0.20 10.82
N GLU A 53 -16.11 -0.31 9.96
CA GLU A 53 -17.52 -0.60 10.31
C GLU A 53 -17.69 -1.92 11.09
N ALA A 54 -16.62 -2.71 11.28
CA ALA A 54 -16.69 -3.94 12.07
C ALA A 54 -17.07 -3.66 13.52
N LEU A 55 -16.50 -2.62 14.15
CA LEU A 55 -16.77 -2.24 15.53
C LEU A 55 -18.19 -1.73 15.74
N PRO A 56 -18.73 -0.76 14.95
CA PRO A 56 -20.13 -0.37 15.01
C PRO A 56 -21.11 -1.52 14.82
N LYS A 57 -20.84 -2.43 13.86
CA LYS A 57 -21.66 -3.63 13.63
C LYS A 57 -21.67 -4.57 14.83
N ALA A 58 -20.51 -4.86 15.38
CA ALA A 58 -20.37 -5.73 16.54
C ALA A 58 -21.05 -5.11 17.79
N ARG A 59 -20.90 -3.79 17.98
CA ARG A 59 -21.60 -3.05 19.02
C ARG A 59 -23.13 -3.11 18.85
N ALA A 60 -23.63 -2.93 17.62
CA ALA A 60 -25.04 -2.99 17.32
C ALA A 60 -25.65 -4.36 17.65
N ALA A 61 -24.89 -5.46 17.52
CA ALA A 61 -25.31 -6.80 17.89
C ALA A 61 -25.54 -7.00 19.40
N LEU A 62 -25.00 -6.10 20.25
CA LEU A 62 -25.20 -6.08 21.71
C LEU A 62 -26.33 -5.16 22.13
N LEU A 63 -26.86 -4.33 21.26
CA LEU A 63 -27.92 -3.34 21.54
C LEU A 63 -29.32 -3.94 21.27
N PRO A 64 -30.39 -3.31 21.80
CA PRO A 64 -31.76 -3.70 21.51
C PRO A 64 -32.04 -3.62 20.00
N GLN A 65 -32.59 -4.66 19.43
CA GLN A 65 -33.06 -4.70 18.06
C GLN A 65 -34.57 -4.66 18.02
N VAL A 66 -35.13 -3.71 17.28
CA VAL A 66 -36.56 -3.56 17.09
C VAL A 66 -36.91 -3.87 15.65
N ALA A 67 -37.82 -4.78 15.45
CA ALA A 67 -38.34 -5.17 14.15
C ALA A 67 -39.87 -5.03 14.10
N ALA A 68 -40.40 -4.55 12.99
CA ALA A 68 -41.84 -4.52 12.72
C ALA A 68 -42.11 -5.43 11.50
N GLY A 69 -43.13 -6.22 11.61
CA GLY A 69 -43.59 -7.12 10.54
C GLY A 69 -45.10 -7.02 10.36
N TRP A 70 -45.59 -7.25 9.15
CA TRP A 70 -47.00 -7.44 8.85
C TRP A 70 -47.15 -8.76 8.10
N GLY A 71 -48.18 -9.51 8.48
CA GLY A 71 -48.46 -10.82 7.83
C GLY A 71 -49.94 -11.05 7.67
N ARG A 72 -50.27 -11.87 6.68
CA ARG A 72 -51.60 -12.43 6.46
C ARG A 72 -51.45 -13.94 6.30
N ALA A 73 -52.09 -14.69 7.23
CA ALA A 73 -52.06 -16.15 7.21
C ALA A 73 -53.47 -16.70 7.02
N TYR A 74 -53.63 -17.75 6.24
CA TYR A 74 -54.82 -18.56 6.17
C TYR A 74 -54.66 -19.77 7.11
N ASN A 75 -55.54 -19.83 8.08
CA ASN A 75 -55.53 -20.88 9.08
C ASN A 75 -56.68 -21.87 8.78
N SER A 76 -56.39 -23.13 8.81
CA SER A 76 -57.36 -24.24 8.78
C SER A 76 -57.12 -25.09 10.01
N THR A 77 -58.04 -25.07 10.96
CA THR A 77 -57.94 -25.81 12.21
C THR A 77 -58.94 -26.94 12.23
N VAL A 78 -58.42 -28.13 12.41
CA VAL A 78 -59.23 -29.33 12.59
C VAL A 78 -59.02 -29.81 14.03
N THR A 79 -60.11 -29.81 14.81
CA THR A 79 -60.09 -30.30 16.20
C THR A 79 -61.12 -31.40 16.34
N GLU A 80 -60.76 -32.53 16.94
CA GLU A 80 -61.66 -33.63 17.13
C GLU A 80 -62.87 -33.25 18.00
N GLY A 81 -64.07 -33.49 17.51
CA GLY A 81 -65.29 -33.13 18.19
C GLY A 81 -65.76 -31.67 18.02
N VAL A 82 -65.06 -30.89 17.22
CA VAL A 82 -65.38 -29.48 16.94
C VAL A 82 -65.48 -29.24 15.45
N PRO A 83 -66.42 -28.44 14.91
CA PRO A 83 -66.47 -28.14 13.49
C PRO A 83 -65.16 -27.49 13.00
N ASN A 84 -64.70 -27.92 11.82
CA ASN A 84 -63.50 -27.38 11.19
C ASN A 84 -63.67 -25.86 10.98
N THR A 85 -62.67 -25.08 11.36
CA THR A 85 -62.67 -23.64 11.21
C THR A 85 -61.61 -23.20 10.22
N HIS A 86 -62.01 -22.33 9.29
CA HIS A 86 -61.16 -21.72 8.30
C HIS A 86 -61.25 -20.21 8.42
N TYR A 87 -60.09 -19.55 8.59
CA TYR A 87 -60.08 -18.09 8.75
C TYR A 87 -58.80 -17.45 8.26
N TRP A 88 -58.92 -16.21 7.82
CA TRP A 88 -57.78 -15.37 7.53
C TRP A 88 -57.42 -14.58 8.79
N GLN A 89 -56.13 -14.68 9.15
CA GLN A 89 -55.55 -13.85 10.22
C GLN A 89 -54.61 -12.84 9.57
N ASN A 90 -54.78 -11.57 9.87
CA ASN A 90 -53.90 -10.50 9.47
C ASN A 90 -53.54 -9.64 10.66
N GLY A 91 -52.33 -9.20 10.72
CA GLY A 91 -51.87 -8.38 11.81
C GLY A 91 -50.48 -7.83 11.58
N TRP A 92 -50.12 -6.86 12.36
CA TRP A 92 -48.74 -6.40 12.46
C TRP A 92 -48.16 -6.83 13.80
N THR A 93 -46.86 -6.92 13.85
CA THR A 93 -46.11 -7.25 15.07
C THR A 93 -44.95 -6.30 15.18
N VAL A 94 -44.73 -5.72 16.34
CA VAL A 94 -43.46 -5.09 16.71
C VAL A 94 -42.82 -5.99 17.74
N ALA A 95 -41.58 -6.34 17.48
CA ALA A 95 -40.78 -7.18 18.36
C ALA A 95 -39.47 -6.46 18.71
N LEU A 96 -39.11 -6.50 19.98
CA LEU A 96 -37.82 -6.08 20.51
C LEU A 96 -37.06 -7.31 20.97
N THR A 97 -35.81 -7.42 20.56
CA THR A 97 -34.89 -8.46 21.05
C THR A 97 -33.64 -7.79 21.59
N GLN A 98 -33.31 -8.08 22.86
CA GLN A 98 -32.13 -7.59 23.55
C GLN A 98 -31.35 -8.76 24.09
N PRO A 99 -30.12 -9.02 23.61
CA PRO A 99 -29.22 -9.95 24.29
C PRO A 99 -28.78 -9.34 25.62
N VAL A 100 -29.05 -10.05 26.71
CA VAL A 100 -28.67 -9.64 28.07
C VAL A 100 -27.32 -10.24 28.44
N PHE A 101 -27.13 -11.51 28.07
CA PHE A 101 -25.86 -12.19 28.23
C PHE A 101 -25.63 -13.11 27.03
N ASP A 102 -24.57 -12.82 26.27
CA ASP A 102 -24.10 -13.62 25.14
C ASP A 102 -22.59 -13.39 25.00
N TRP A 103 -21.82 -14.34 25.55
CA TRP A 103 -20.35 -14.23 25.55
C TRP A 103 -19.76 -14.28 24.13
N SER A 104 -20.40 -14.98 23.20
CA SER A 104 -19.97 -15.06 21.81
C SER A 104 -20.06 -13.70 21.13
N ARG A 105 -21.16 -12.95 21.34
CA ARG A 105 -21.33 -11.58 20.83
C ARG A 105 -20.35 -10.60 21.47
N TRP A 106 -20.11 -10.76 22.77
CA TRP A 106 -19.11 -9.95 23.47
C TRP A 106 -17.70 -10.18 22.94
N THR A 107 -17.32 -11.44 22.70
CA THR A 107 -16.04 -11.81 22.10
C THR A 107 -15.92 -11.29 20.65
N THR A 108 -17.02 -11.34 19.88
CA THR A 108 -17.09 -10.73 18.55
C THR A 108 -16.89 -9.22 18.59
N TYR A 109 -17.40 -8.54 19.62
CA TYR A 109 -17.14 -7.10 19.82
C TYR A 109 -15.66 -6.82 20.11
N LYS A 110 -15.00 -7.61 20.97
CA LYS A 110 -13.54 -7.50 21.18
C LYS A 110 -12.75 -7.77 19.91
N GLN A 111 -13.16 -8.75 19.10
CA GLN A 111 -12.51 -9.12 17.85
C GLN A 111 -12.59 -8.01 16.80
N ALA A 112 -13.66 -7.22 16.82
CA ALA A 112 -13.90 -6.16 15.86
C ALA A 112 -12.81 -5.07 15.88
N ASP A 113 -12.20 -4.79 17.05
CA ASP A 113 -11.05 -3.88 17.17
C ASP A 113 -9.84 -4.38 16.35
N PHE A 114 -9.57 -5.69 16.43
CA PHE A 114 -8.48 -6.30 15.67
C PHE A 114 -8.78 -6.34 14.16
N VAL A 115 -10.04 -6.54 13.76
CA VAL A 115 -10.46 -6.46 12.36
C VAL A 115 -10.25 -5.04 11.81
N GLN A 116 -10.59 -4.02 12.58
CA GLN A 116 -10.33 -2.63 12.21
C GLN A 116 -8.83 -2.34 12.11
N ALA A 117 -8.04 -2.76 13.11
CA ALA A 117 -6.58 -2.60 13.10
C ALA A 117 -5.94 -3.33 11.90
N ARG A 118 -6.42 -4.53 11.57
CA ARG A 118 -5.98 -5.27 10.39
C ARG A 118 -6.19 -4.48 9.11
N GLY A 119 -7.37 -3.89 8.93
CA GLY A 119 -7.68 -3.07 7.76
C GLY A 119 -6.80 -1.82 7.64
N ALA A 120 -6.38 -1.22 8.77
CA ALA A 120 -5.46 -0.09 8.79
C ALA A 120 -4.03 -0.51 8.39
N VAL A 121 -3.52 -1.64 8.89
CA VAL A 121 -2.19 -2.18 8.54
C VAL A 121 -2.16 -2.66 7.09
N ASP A 122 -3.23 -3.29 6.59
CA ASP A 122 -3.35 -3.68 5.17
C ASP A 122 -3.27 -2.45 4.25
N LEU A 123 -3.91 -1.33 4.62
CA LEU A 123 -3.81 -0.08 3.89
C LEU A 123 -2.38 0.49 3.92
N ALA A 124 -1.72 0.52 5.09
CA ALA A 124 -0.35 1.00 5.21
C ALA A 124 0.63 0.17 4.36
N ARG A 125 0.47 -1.16 4.35
CA ARG A 125 1.24 -2.06 3.48
C ARG A 125 1.00 -1.77 2.00
N ALA A 126 -0.26 -1.53 1.61
CA ALA A 126 -0.62 -1.21 0.23
C ALA A 126 -0.03 0.14 -0.20
N GLN A 127 -0.05 1.16 0.66
CA GLN A 127 0.59 2.45 0.41
C GLN A 127 2.09 2.30 0.16
N GLN A 128 2.79 1.57 1.02
CA GLN A 128 4.20 1.29 0.86
C GLN A 128 4.51 0.55 -0.45
N SER A 129 3.69 -0.46 -0.81
CA SER A 129 3.82 -1.18 -2.08
C SER A 129 3.59 -0.28 -3.29
N ALA A 130 2.65 0.66 -3.22
CA ALA A 130 2.38 1.62 -4.28
C ALA A 130 3.57 2.57 -4.46
N ILE A 131 4.16 3.09 -3.37
CA ILE A 131 5.38 3.90 -3.40
C ILE A 131 6.53 3.14 -4.08
N LEU A 132 6.81 1.90 -3.65
CA LEU A 132 7.88 1.10 -4.25
C LEU A 132 7.67 0.84 -5.74
N ARG A 133 6.44 0.54 -6.14
CA ARG A 133 6.09 0.31 -7.54
C ARG A 133 6.30 1.58 -8.38
N ALA A 134 5.88 2.74 -7.87
CA ALA A 134 6.08 4.03 -8.54
C ALA A 134 7.58 4.34 -8.71
N VAL A 135 8.35 4.20 -7.64
CA VAL A 135 9.82 4.39 -7.66
C VAL A 135 10.49 3.45 -8.66
N GLN A 136 10.14 2.17 -8.65
CA GLN A 136 10.73 1.20 -9.56
C GLN A 136 10.39 1.52 -11.01
N THR A 137 9.13 1.86 -11.32
CA THR A 137 8.71 2.22 -12.68
C THR A 137 9.41 3.50 -13.16
N TYR A 138 9.60 4.49 -12.28
CA TYR A 138 10.35 5.71 -12.56
C TYR A 138 11.79 5.42 -12.97
N PHE A 139 12.52 4.65 -12.15
CA PHE A 139 13.92 4.31 -12.46
C PHE A 139 14.07 3.33 -13.63
N ASP A 140 13.08 2.48 -13.87
CA ASP A 140 13.04 1.62 -15.05
C ASP A 140 12.92 2.45 -16.34
N GLU A 141 12.10 3.50 -16.37
CA GLU A 141 12.00 4.40 -17.52
C GLU A 141 13.30 5.19 -17.72
N LEU A 142 13.89 5.75 -16.64
CA LEU A 142 15.18 6.43 -16.73
C LEU A 142 16.30 5.52 -17.24
N ALA A 143 16.33 4.26 -16.78
CA ALA A 143 17.31 3.29 -17.23
C ALA A 143 17.15 2.96 -18.73
N ALA A 144 15.92 2.89 -19.21
CA ALA A 144 15.62 2.70 -20.64
C ALA A 144 15.96 3.93 -21.49
N GLU A 145 15.75 5.14 -20.97
CA GLU A 145 16.14 6.40 -21.65
C GLU A 145 17.65 6.52 -21.76
N ASP A 146 18.37 6.21 -20.68
CA ASP A 146 19.84 6.20 -20.69
C ASP A 146 20.41 5.10 -21.59
N GLU A 147 19.74 3.94 -21.67
CA GLU A 147 20.14 2.86 -22.58
C GLU A 147 19.93 3.26 -24.04
N LEU A 148 18.84 3.94 -24.39
CA LEU A 148 18.65 4.47 -25.75
C LEU A 148 19.75 5.51 -26.08
N THR A 149 20.01 6.44 -25.16
CA THR A 149 21.09 7.44 -25.35
C THR A 149 22.45 6.78 -25.57
N ARG A 150 22.75 5.73 -24.79
CA ARG A 150 23.97 4.93 -24.96
C ARG A 150 24.01 4.22 -26.32
N ALA A 151 22.87 3.63 -26.76
CA ALA A 151 22.78 2.93 -28.05
C ALA A 151 22.92 3.90 -29.22
N ASP A 152 22.35 5.12 -29.11
CA ASP A 152 22.52 6.19 -30.09
C ASP A 152 24.00 6.63 -30.19
N ASP A 153 24.67 6.88 -29.06
CA ASP A 153 26.09 7.24 -28.98
C ASP A 153 26.98 6.13 -29.59
N TYR A 154 26.65 4.85 -29.30
CA TYR A 154 27.41 3.71 -29.81
C TYR A 154 27.23 3.55 -31.32
N SER A 155 26.00 3.63 -31.82
CA SER A 155 25.74 3.55 -33.28
C SER A 155 26.44 4.67 -34.03
N ALA A 156 26.35 5.93 -33.52
CA ALA A 156 27.07 7.07 -34.12
C ALA A 156 28.58 6.90 -34.12
N ALA A 157 29.17 6.35 -33.04
CA ALA A 157 30.60 6.10 -32.98
C ALA A 157 31.07 5.06 -34.00
N LEU A 158 30.25 4.01 -34.25
CA LEU A 158 30.54 2.99 -35.26
C LEU A 158 30.35 3.49 -36.68
N ASP A 159 29.35 4.31 -36.95
CA ASP A 159 29.13 4.92 -38.27
C ASP A 159 30.32 5.81 -38.65
N VAL A 160 30.87 6.61 -37.71
CA VAL A 160 32.08 7.43 -37.93
C VAL A 160 33.28 6.52 -38.25
N HIS A 161 33.44 5.40 -37.52
CA HIS A 161 34.52 4.45 -37.74
C HIS A 161 34.40 3.76 -39.10
N LEU A 162 33.19 3.33 -39.50
CA LEU A 162 32.95 2.72 -40.81
C LEU A 162 33.28 3.68 -41.97
N GLU A 163 32.89 4.96 -41.86
CA GLU A 163 33.23 5.94 -42.90
C GLU A 163 34.73 6.24 -42.97
N GLU A 164 35.47 6.17 -41.86
CA GLU A 164 36.92 6.24 -41.87
C GLU A 164 37.53 5.05 -42.59
N LEU A 165 37.05 3.81 -42.30
CA LEU A 165 37.51 2.58 -42.96
C LEU A 165 37.23 2.58 -44.47
N ARG A 166 36.05 3.05 -44.89
CA ARG A 166 35.69 3.19 -46.31
C ARG A 166 36.63 4.16 -47.04
N ARG A 167 37.01 5.28 -46.39
CA ARG A 167 37.99 6.24 -46.93
C ARG A 167 39.35 5.61 -47.05
N ARG A 168 39.89 4.92 -46.02
CA ARG A 168 41.18 4.24 -46.01
C ARG A 168 41.21 3.10 -47.04
N ARG A 169 40.13 2.35 -47.21
CA ARG A 169 40.05 1.32 -48.26
C ARG A 169 40.19 1.91 -49.65
N ARG A 170 39.58 3.06 -49.94
CA ARG A 170 39.77 3.76 -51.23
C ARG A 170 41.21 4.21 -51.46
N ALA A 171 41.93 4.50 -50.37
CA ALA A 171 43.35 4.83 -50.41
C ALA A 171 44.28 3.57 -50.43
N GLY A 172 43.73 2.36 -50.35
CA GLY A 172 44.49 1.11 -50.27
C GLY A 172 45.06 0.76 -48.89
N GLU A 173 44.67 1.50 -47.86
CA GLU A 173 45.18 1.39 -46.48
C GLU A 173 44.34 0.48 -45.56
N ALA A 174 43.19 -0.03 -46.00
CA ALA A 174 42.32 -0.93 -45.27
C ALA A 174 41.84 -2.09 -46.13
N THR A 175 41.58 -3.24 -45.52
CA THR A 175 41.10 -4.44 -46.20
C THR A 175 39.60 -4.44 -46.43
N VAL A 176 39.11 -5.31 -47.33
CA VAL A 176 37.67 -5.57 -47.49
C VAL A 176 37.09 -6.16 -46.22
N ILE A 177 37.84 -6.99 -45.53
CA ILE A 177 37.44 -7.67 -44.29
C ILE A 177 37.15 -6.61 -43.19
N ASP A 178 38.06 -5.64 -43.00
CA ASP A 178 37.87 -4.56 -42.01
C ASP A 178 36.55 -3.78 -42.21
N VAL A 179 36.20 -3.52 -43.49
CA VAL A 179 34.95 -2.81 -43.84
C VAL A 179 33.75 -3.67 -43.56
N GLN A 180 33.79 -4.97 -43.89
CA GLN A 180 32.68 -5.90 -43.67
C GLN A 180 32.44 -6.15 -42.17
N GLU A 181 33.51 -6.26 -41.36
CA GLU A 181 33.38 -6.37 -39.89
C GLU A 181 32.76 -5.12 -39.29
N ALA A 182 33.16 -3.92 -39.73
CA ALA A 182 32.58 -2.66 -39.28
C ALA A 182 31.11 -2.49 -39.74
N GLU A 183 30.78 -2.92 -40.98
CA GLU A 183 29.39 -2.94 -41.46
C GLU A 183 28.51 -3.86 -40.60
N ALA A 184 28.99 -5.07 -40.27
CA ALA A 184 28.29 -5.99 -39.39
C ALA A 184 28.09 -5.39 -37.98
N ALA A 185 29.11 -4.75 -37.42
CA ALA A 185 29.01 -4.06 -36.12
C ALA A 185 28.00 -2.89 -36.15
N CYS A 186 27.95 -2.11 -37.24
CA CYS A 186 26.95 -1.04 -37.39
C CYS A 186 25.54 -1.62 -37.46
N GLN A 187 25.30 -2.72 -38.18
CA GLN A 187 23.98 -3.35 -38.22
C GLN A 187 23.56 -3.89 -36.87
N GLN A 188 24.50 -4.51 -36.12
CA GLN A 188 24.26 -4.95 -34.75
C GLN A 188 23.91 -3.80 -33.83
N ALA A 189 24.63 -2.67 -33.89
CA ALA A 189 24.35 -1.49 -33.10
C ALA A 189 22.97 -0.88 -33.42
N ARG A 190 22.56 -0.85 -34.70
CA ARG A 190 21.23 -0.41 -35.11
C ARG A 190 20.11 -1.30 -34.59
N SER A 191 20.30 -2.62 -34.57
CA SER A 191 19.37 -3.55 -33.93
C SER A 191 19.24 -3.23 -32.44
N GLN A 192 20.33 -3.06 -31.70
CA GLN A 192 20.32 -2.68 -30.28
C GLN A 192 19.63 -1.32 -30.05
N GLN A 193 19.78 -0.36 -30.97
CA GLN A 193 19.11 0.93 -30.91
C GLN A 193 17.58 0.79 -31.06
N LEU A 194 17.12 -0.09 -31.96
CA LEU A 194 15.68 -0.36 -32.12
C LEU A 194 15.13 -1.04 -30.88
N ASP A 195 15.82 -2.07 -30.34
CA ASP A 195 15.43 -2.77 -29.12
C ASP A 195 15.34 -1.80 -27.92
N ALA A 196 16.32 -0.91 -27.78
CA ALA A 196 16.31 0.10 -26.70
C ALA A 196 15.17 1.12 -26.86
N ARG A 197 14.81 1.47 -28.11
CA ARG A 197 13.69 2.37 -28.41
C ARG A 197 12.34 1.74 -28.08
N ASP A 198 12.18 0.48 -28.40
CA ASP A 198 10.97 -0.29 -28.09
C ASP A 198 10.83 -0.50 -26.56
N ASP A 199 11.92 -0.83 -25.85
CA ASP A 199 11.92 -0.96 -24.39
C ASP A 199 11.53 0.35 -23.72
N LEU A 200 12.11 1.48 -24.14
CA LEU A 200 11.73 2.80 -23.63
C LEU A 200 10.23 3.09 -23.82
N GLN A 201 9.67 2.75 -25.00
CA GLN A 201 8.26 2.94 -25.25
C GLN A 201 7.41 2.10 -24.28
N LEU A 202 7.79 0.86 -24.01
CA LEU A 202 7.10 -0.01 -23.05
C LEU A 202 7.17 0.55 -21.63
N LYS A 203 8.35 1.06 -21.20
CA LYS A 203 8.53 1.66 -19.86
C LYS A 203 7.69 2.94 -19.70
N ARG A 204 7.63 3.78 -20.74
CA ARG A 204 6.76 4.97 -20.77
C ARG A 204 5.28 4.62 -20.65
N LEU A 205 4.82 3.59 -21.35
CA LEU A 205 3.45 3.10 -21.23
C LEU A 205 3.16 2.55 -19.83
N ALA A 206 4.12 1.90 -19.19
CA ALA A 206 3.98 1.40 -17.82
C ALA A 206 3.85 2.57 -16.82
N LEU A 207 4.65 3.63 -16.97
CA LEU A 207 4.55 4.82 -16.12
C LEU A 207 3.24 5.58 -16.37
N GLU A 208 2.84 5.75 -17.65
CA GLU A 208 1.56 6.35 -18.02
C GLU A 208 0.37 5.58 -17.43
N HIS A 209 0.42 4.25 -17.45
CA HIS A 209 -0.62 3.42 -16.84
C HIS A 209 -0.70 3.62 -15.33
N LEU A 210 0.43 3.81 -14.66
CA LEU A 210 0.50 3.96 -13.22
C LEU A 210 0.06 5.37 -12.75
N THR A 211 0.40 6.42 -13.50
CA THR A 211 0.13 7.81 -13.14
C THR A 211 -1.09 8.42 -13.82
N GLY A 212 -1.60 7.77 -14.88
CA GLY A 212 -2.66 8.31 -15.75
C GLY A 212 -2.22 9.45 -16.65
N GLN A 213 -0.92 9.80 -16.68
CA GLN A 213 -0.39 10.95 -17.40
C GLN A 213 0.88 10.59 -18.18
N ARG A 214 1.12 11.29 -19.29
CA ARG A 214 2.36 11.25 -20.04
C ARG A 214 3.28 12.37 -19.61
N PHE A 215 4.53 12.02 -19.30
CA PHE A 215 5.56 12.99 -19.00
C PHE A 215 6.43 13.27 -20.22
N ALA A 216 6.85 14.51 -20.39
CA ALA A 216 7.75 14.91 -21.48
C ALA A 216 9.21 14.48 -21.21
N GLY A 217 9.59 14.31 -19.95
CA GLY A 217 10.87 13.83 -19.49
C GLY A 217 10.89 13.68 -17.98
N LEU A 218 11.79 12.84 -17.48
CA LEU A 218 12.02 12.61 -16.06
C LEU A 218 13.33 13.23 -15.60
N SER A 219 13.38 13.68 -14.34
CA SER A 219 14.61 14.19 -13.74
C SER A 219 15.61 13.06 -13.52
N ARG A 220 16.84 13.23 -14.02
CA ARG A 220 17.89 12.21 -13.98
C ARG A 220 18.67 12.24 -12.67
N LEU A 221 19.19 11.09 -12.29
CA LEU A 221 20.12 10.98 -11.18
C LEU A 221 21.42 11.74 -11.52
N SER A 222 21.85 12.65 -10.64
CA SER A 222 23.09 13.40 -10.83
C SER A 222 24.30 12.45 -10.96
N ASP A 223 25.18 12.75 -11.91
CA ASP A 223 26.44 11.97 -12.06
C ASP A 223 27.35 12.07 -10.82
N ALA A 224 27.21 13.14 -10.05
CA ALA A 224 27.91 13.37 -8.79
C ALA A 224 27.15 12.85 -7.55
N ALA A 225 25.99 12.19 -7.73
CA ALA A 225 25.20 11.69 -6.62
C ALA A 225 26.02 10.67 -5.81
N VAL A 226 26.22 10.99 -4.54
CA VAL A 226 26.84 10.09 -3.56
C VAL A 226 25.71 9.25 -2.93
N MET A 227 25.85 7.94 -2.98
CA MET A 227 24.89 7.06 -2.34
C MET A 227 24.87 7.32 -0.83
N PRO A 228 23.68 7.50 -0.21
CA PRO A 228 23.57 7.77 1.21
C PRO A 228 24.10 6.58 2.01
N GLY A 229 24.79 6.85 3.10
CA GLY A 229 25.16 5.84 4.07
C GLY A 229 23.94 5.27 4.79
N LEU A 230 24.02 4.00 5.19
CA LEU A 230 23.00 3.38 6.05
C LEU A 230 23.20 3.80 7.50
N TYR A 231 22.10 4.14 8.16
CA TYR A 231 22.08 4.28 9.60
C TYR A 231 20.86 3.54 10.17
N PRO A 232 21.06 2.60 11.12
CA PRO A 232 22.33 2.11 11.68
C PRO A 232 23.19 1.32 10.66
N GLU A 233 24.51 1.28 10.91
CA GLU A 233 25.46 0.54 10.03
C GLU A 233 25.44 -0.98 10.23
N ASP A 234 24.76 -1.44 11.27
CA ASP A 234 24.70 -2.85 11.65
C ASP A 234 23.52 -3.58 10.99
N MET A 235 23.82 -4.70 10.31
CA MET A 235 22.85 -5.55 9.63
C MET A 235 21.79 -6.13 10.58
N GLU A 236 22.20 -6.55 11.79
CA GLU A 236 21.27 -7.17 12.73
C GLU A 236 20.26 -6.16 13.31
N SER A 237 20.66 -4.89 13.41
CA SER A 237 19.72 -3.82 13.77
C SER A 237 18.58 -3.66 12.76
N TRP A 238 18.89 -3.77 11.48
CA TRP A 238 17.88 -3.75 10.40
C TRP A 238 17.00 -4.99 10.43
N ALA A 239 17.60 -6.17 10.66
CA ALA A 239 16.86 -7.42 10.76
C ALA A 239 15.90 -7.38 11.98
N SER A 240 16.36 -6.92 13.12
CA SER A 240 15.53 -6.79 14.34
C SER A 240 14.38 -5.79 14.16
N GLN A 241 14.63 -4.67 13.45
CA GLN A 241 13.59 -3.71 13.11
C GLN A 241 12.54 -4.33 12.17
N ALA A 242 12.97 -5.08 11.16
CA ALA A 242 12.05 -5.76 10.24
C ALA A 242 11.22 -6.83 10.98
N GLU A 243 11.83 -7.64 11.84
CA GLU A 243 11.14 -8.63 12.66
C GLU A 243 10.08 -8.00 13.60
N ALA A 244 10.28 -6.74 14.02
CA ALA A 244 9.37 -6.02 14.89
C ALA A 244 8.31 -5.20 14.16
N HIS A 245 8.62 -4.62 13.01
CA HIS A 245 7.82 -3.56 12.38
C HIS A 245 7.33 -3.87 10.98
N ASP A 246 7.82 -4.95 10.30
CA ASP A 246 7.30 -5.30 8.97
C ASP A 246 5.78 -5.47 8.99
N TYR A 247 5.09 -4.89 8.00
CA TYR A 247 3.63 -4.92 7.95
C TYR A 247 3.06 -6.34 7.84
N THR A 248 3.78 -7.28 7.21
CA THR A 248 3.35 -8.68 7.14
C THR A 248 3.40 -9.34 8.51
N VAL A 249 4.43 -9.03 9.31
CA VAL A 249 4.55 -9.50 10.70
C VAL A 249 3.42 -8.91 11.55
N GLN A 250 3.15 -7.62 11.44
CA GLN A 250 2.05 -6.98 12.18
C GLN A 250 0.69 -7.59 11.82
N LEU A 251 0.43 -7.87 10.53
CA LEU A 251 -0.78 -8.55 10.09
C LEU A 251 -0.91 -9.94 10.71
N LYS A 252 0.18 -10.72 10.73
CA LYS A 252 0.18 -12.05 11.34
C LYS A 252 0.02 -12.02 12.86
N GLN A 253 0.53 -10.98 13.54
CA GLN A 253 0.26 -10.75 14.97
C GLN A 253 -1.22 -10.51 15.22
N ILE A 254 -1.86 -9.70 14.38
CA ILE A 254 -3.30 -9.42 14.47
C ILE A 254 -4.10 -10.69 14.14
N ASP A 255 -3.74 -11.43 13.08
CA ASP A 255 -4.42 -12.69 12.69
C ASP A 255 -4.36 -13.72 13.83
N ARG A 256 -3.22 -13.85 14.53
CA ARG A 256 -3.10 -14.70 15.71
C ARG A 256 -4.07 -14.26 16.81
N ARG A 257 -4.17 -12.97 17.11
CA ARG A 257 -5.12 -12.45 18.11
C ARG A 257 -6.56 -12.70 17.73
N ILE A 258 -6.90 -12.59 16.46
CA ILE A 258 -8.22 -12.95 15.94
C ILE A 258 -8.49 -14.44 16.14
N ALA A 259 -7.51 -15.31 15.88
CA ALA A 259 -7.62 -16.75 16.08
C ALA A 259 -7.83 -17.15 17.55
N GLU A 260 -7.08 -16.51 18.49
CA GLU A 260 -7.28 -16.67 19.95
C GLU A 260 -8.73 -16.33 20.36
N LEU A 261 -9.27 -15.23 19.84
CA LEU A 261 -10.65 -14.83 20.10
C LEU A 261 -11.68 -15.77 19.43
N GLU A 262 -11.36 -16.39 18.30
CA GLU A 262 -12.20 -17.43 17.70
C GLU A 262 -12.27 -18.68 18.59
N VAL A 263 -11.19 -19.07 19.26
CA VAL A 263 -11.21 -20.13 20.28
C VAL A 263 -12.08 -19.74 21.47
N GLU A 264 -11.92 -18.50 22.00
CA GLU A 264 -12.77 -17.99 23.09
C GLU A 264 -14.26 -18.02 22.69
N LYS A 265 -14.58 -17.63 21.48
CA LYS A 265 -15.92 -17.64 20.91
C LYS A 265 -16.48 -19.07 20.75
N ALA A 266 -15.65 -20.01 20.29
CA ALA A 266 -16.05 -21.42 20.22
C ALA A 266 -16.32 -22.01 21.62
N ARG A 267 -15.52 -21.66 22.62
CA ARG A 267 -15.75 -22.04 24.02
C ARG A 267 -17.02 -21.41 24.60
N ALA A 268 -17.35 -20.18 24.16
CA ALA A 268 -18.56 -19.47 24.55
C ALA A 268 -19.85 -20.21 24.14
N ALA A 269 -19.82 -21.08 23.13
CA ALA A 269 -20.94 -21.94 22.74
C ALA A 269 -21.43 -22.87 23.86
N ARG A 270 -20.59 -23.12 24.89
CA ARG A 270 -20.97 -23.89 26.08
C ARG A 270 -21.63 -23.06 27.17
N LEU A 271 -21.63 -21.75 27.05
CA LEU A 271 -22.17 -20.84 28.05
C LEU A 271 -23.68 -20.62 27.82
N PRO A 272 -24.43 -20.28 28.90
CA PRO A 272 -25.82 -19.87 28.73
C PRO A 272 -25.92 -18.57 27.89
N VAL A 273 -26.98 -18.52 27.08
CA VAL A 273 -27.38 -17.29 26.38
C VAL A 273 -28.68 -16.77 26.98
N VAL A 274 -28.71 -15.50 27.36
CA VAL A 274 -29.88 -14.86 27.96
C VAL A 274 -30.38 -13.75 27.06
N ASN A 275 -31.62 -13.85 26.61
CA ASN A 275 -32.28 -12.87 25.77
C ASN A 275 -33.54 -12.33 26.44
N LEU A 276 -33.72 -11.04 26.39
CA LEU A 276 -35.00 -10.37 26.67
C LEU A 276 -35.72 -10.10 25.34
N THR A 277 -36.92 -10.65 25.22
CA THR A 277 -37.78 -10.40 24.06
C THR A 277 -39.08 -9.72 24.52
N ALA A 278 -39.51 -8.71 23.79
CA ALA A 278 -40.83 -8.13 23.98
C ALA A 278 -41.54 -8.03 22.63
N SER A 279 -42.81 -8.39 22.60
CA SER A 279 -43.57 -8.28 21.34
C SER A 279 -44.98 -7.75 21.61
N HIS A 280 -45.47 -6.98 20.65
CA HIS A 280 -46.83 -6.49 20.63
C HIS A 280 -47.47 -6.84 19.29
N THR A 281 -48.54 -7.65 19.36
CA THR A 281 -49.20 -8.21 18.17
C THR A 281 -50.70 -8.02 18.31
N PRO A 282 -51.27 -6.96 17.73
CA PRO A 282 -52.71 -6.88 17.53
C PRO A 282 -53.10 -7.78 16.37
N ALA A 283 -53.84 -8.81 16.64
CA ALA A 283 -54.40 -9.71 15.61
C ALA A 283 -55.77 -9.20 15.17
N GLY A 284 -55.91 -9.02 13.86
CA GLY A 284 -57.21 -8.67 13.26
C GLY A 284 -58.25 -9.79 13.45
N ALA A 285 -59.51 -9.39 13.43
CA ALA A 285 -60.63 -10.34 13.54
C ALA A 285 -60.54 -11.39 12.45
N ALA A 286 -60.38 -12.63 12.88
CA ALA A 286 -60.65 -13.78 12.03
C ALA A 286 -62.17 -14.09 12.09
N SER A 287 -62.68 -14.67 11.02
CA SER A 287 -64.10 -14.93 10.81
C SER A 287 -64.79 -15.53 12.04
N GLY A 288 -65.87 -14.95 12.40
CA GLY A 288 -67.03 -15.50 13.12
C GLY A 288 -66.86 -16.02 14.54
N TYR A 289 -65.76 -16.66 14.90
CA TYR A 289 -65.56 -17.26 16.20
C TYR A 289 -64.36 -16.78 16.99
N VAL A 290 -63.45 -16.07 16.39
CA VAL A 290 -62.26 -15.57 17.07
C VAL A 290 -62.34 -14.06 17.22
N ARG A 291 -62.40 -13.56 18.45
CA ARG A 291 -62.36 -12.16 18.75
C ARG A 291 -60.99 -11.54 18.42
N PRO A 292 -60.94 -10.32 17.95
CA PRO A 292 -59.66 -9.63 17.82
C PRO A 292 -58.89 -9.69 19.15
N THR A 293 -57.69 -10.16 19.09
CA THR A 293 -56.84 -10.36 20.29
C THR A 293 -55.59 -9.55 20.13
N THR A 294 -55.32 -8.66 21.11
CA THR A 294 -54.04 -8.00 21.21
C THR A 294 -53.17 -8.73 22.23
N THR A 295 -52.04 -9.21 21.78
CA THR A 295 -51.11 -9.92 22.67
C THR A 295 -49.86 -9.05 22.85
N THR A 296 -49.53 -8.78 24.10
CA THR A 296 -48.28 -8.14 24.49
C THR A 296 -47.53 -9.12 25.37
N THR A 297 -46.33 -9.50 24.94
CA THR A 297 -45.52 -10.50 25.67
C THR A 297 -44.18 -9.85 25.99
N ALA A 298 -43.69 -10.02 27.20
CA ALA A 298 -42.31 -9.80 27.60
C ALA A 298 -41.77 -11.08 28.21
N MET A 299 -40.64 -11.55 27.69
CA MET A 299 -40.06 -12.84 28.07
C MET A 299 -38.57 -12.72 28.23
N LEU A 300 -38.06 -13.19 29.35
CA LEU A 300 -36.64 -13.41 29.57
C LEU A 300 -36.40 -14.91 29.33
N SER A 301 -35.63 -15.22 28.30
CA SER A 301 -35.27 -16.61 27.95
C SER A 301 -33.82 -16.90 28.29
N VAL A 302 -33.56 -18.04 28.90
CA VAL A 302 -32.22 -18.58 29.14
C VAL A 302 -32.10 -19.90 28.38
N SER A 303 -31.10 -19.94 27.48
CA SER A 303 -30.81 -21.17 26.71
C SER A 303 -29.42 -21.70 27.10
N ILE A 304 -29.34 -22.93 27.49
CA ILE A 304 -28.09 -23.61 27.87
C ILE A 304 -27.97 -24.88 27.04
N PRO A 305 -27.01 -24.98 26.13
CA PRO A 305 -26.78 -26.23 25.38
C PRO A 305 -26.15 -27.29 26.33
N ILE A 306 -26.83 -28.40 26.53
CA ILE A 306 -26.35 -29.44 27.43
C ILE A 306 -25.56 -30.50 26.66
N PHE A 307 -26.06 -30.89 25.49
CA PHE A 307 -25.43 -31.91 24.65
C PHE A 307 -25.72 -31.69 23.17
N GLU A 308 -24.67 -31.56 22.36
CA GLU A 308 -24.73 -31.30 20.91
C GLU A 308 -24.02 -32.42 20.10
N GLY A 309 -24.04 -33.66 20.59
CA GLY A 309 -23.45 -34.78 19.86
C GLY A 309 -21.94 -34.71 19.64
N GLY A 310 -21.21 -33.87 20.41
CA GLY A 310 -19.78 -33.67 20.26
C GLY A 310 -19.39 -32.51 19.32
N ALA A 311 -20.33 -31.86 18.64
CA ALA A 311 -20.06 -30.80 17.65
C ALA A 311 -19.30 -29.62 18.26
N THR A 312 -19.68 -29.15 19.44
CA THR A 312 -19.01 -28.04 20.15
C THR A 312 -17.58 -28.39 20.49
N SER A 313 -17.28 -29.62 20.92
CA SER A 313 -15.90 -30.06 21.21
C SER A 313 -15.05 -30.06 19.95
N ALA A 314 -15.57 -30.68 18.87
CA ALA A 314 -14.87 -30.72 17.58
C ALA A 314 -14.62 -29.29 17.02
N ASN A 315 -15.59 -28.38 17.17
CA ASN A 315 -15.39 -26.96 16.77
C ASN A 315 -14.30 -26.24 17.61
N ILE A 316 -14.24 -26.53 18.92
CA ILE A 316 -13.16 -25.99 19.76
C ILE A 316 -11.79 -26.52 19.30
N ASP A 317 -11.69 -27.84 19.07
CA ASP A 317 -10.46 -28.48 18.62
C ASP A 317 -10.03 -27.95 17.24
N GLU A 318 -10.98 -27.69 16.32
CA GLU A 318 -10.73 -27.02 15.04
C GLU A 318 -10.14 -25.64 15.25
N LYS A 319 -10.75 -24.81 16.13
CA LYS A 319 -10.25 -23.43 16.36
C LYS A 319 -8.89 -23.40 17.04
N LEU A 320 -8.61 -24.37 17.93
CA LEU A 320 -7.28 -24.53 18.52
C LEU A 320 -6.23 -24.86 17.45
N ALA A 321 -6.51 -25.76 16.54
CA ALA A 321 -5.60 -26.08 15.44
C ALA A 321 -5.38 -24.89 14.49
N LEU A 322 -6.40 -24.03 14.29
CA LEU A 322 -6.27 -22.79 13.52
C LEU A 322 -5.48 -21.72 14.28
N GLU A 323 -5.55 -21.66 15.61
CA GLU A 323 -4.71 -20.80 16.45
C GLU A 323 -3.23 -21.23 16.35
N ASP A 324 -2.94 -22.52 16.48
CA ASP A 324 -1.59 -23.08 16.30
C ASP A 324 -1.03 -22.73 14.92
N ARG A 325 -1.85 -22.89 13.88
CA ARG A 325 -1.49 -22.49 12.52
C ARG A 325 -1.16 -20.98 12.43
N ALA A 326 -1.99 -20.13 13.02
CA ALA A 326 -1.74 -18.67 13.00
C ALA A 326 -0.46 -18.30 13.74
N GLN A 327 -0.13 -19.01 14.83
CA GLN A 327 1.14 -18.86 15.57
C GLN A 327 2.32 -19.26 14.67
N ASP A 328 2.26 -20.39 13.99
CA ASP A 328 3.33 -20.87 13.10
C ASP A 328 3.52 -19.93 11.89
N GLU A 329 2.42 -19.41 11.33
CA GLU A 329 2.46 -18.41 10.26
C GLU A 329 3.12 -17.11 10.74
N LEU A 330 2.92 -16.67 11.98
CA LEU A 330 3.60 -15.53 12.57
C LEU A 330 5.11 -15.79 12.68
N VAL A 331 5.50 -16.95 13.20
CA VAL A 331 6.93 -17.34 13.31
C VAL A 331 7.59 -17.35 11.94
N ALA A 332 6.92 -17.92 10.93
CA ALA A 332 7.42 -17.95 9.55
C ALA A 332 7.58 -16.53 8.98
N ALA A 333 6.58 -15.66 9.16
CA ALA A 333 6.63 -14.27 8.69
C ALA A 333 7.76 -13.48 9.37
N THR A 334 7.94 -13.63 10.68
CA THR A 334 9.02 -12.96 11.44
C THR A 334 10.40 -13.38 10.92
N ARG A 335 10.62 -14.69 10.73
CA ARG A 335 11.88 -15.21 10.17
C ARG A 335 12.12 -14.71 8.75
N LEU A 336 11.08 -14.66 7.92
CA LEU A 336 11.18 -14.16 6.55
C LEU A 336 11.51 -12.66 6.52
N ALA A 337 10.88 -11.85 7.37
CA ALA A 337 11.15 -10.41 7.47
C ALA A 337 12.61 -10.14 7.83
N GLY A 338 13.14 -10.82 8.85
CA GLY A 338 14.56 -10.70 9.25
C GLY A 338 15.51 -11.17 8.12
N ALA A 339 15.20 -12.27 7.44
CA ALA A 339 16.00 -12.76 6.32
C ALA A 339 15.99 -11.78 5.14
N SER A 340 14.82 -11.23 4.79
CA SER A 340 14.69 -10.24 3.72
C SER A 340 15.46 -8.95 4.02
N ALA A 341 15.42 -8.46 5.26
CA ALA A 341 16.18 -7.28 5.67
C ALA A 341 17.70 -7.50 5.54
N ARG A 342 18.21 -8.68 5.97
CA ARG A 342 19.64 -9.05 5.79
C ARG A 342 20.01 -9.14 4.31
N GLU A 343 19.13 -9.68 3.48
CA GLU A 343 19.33 -9.76 2.02
C GLU A 343 19.39 -8.37 1.38
N TYR A 344 18.41 -7.48 1.66
CA TYR A 344 18.40 -6.12 1.10
C TYR A 344 19.57 -5.28 1.59
N TRP A 345 19.96 -5.40 2.86
CA TRP A 345 21.14 -4.74 3.40
C TRP A 345 22.41 -5.17 2.67
N SER A 346 22.60 -6.49 2.49
CA SER A 346 23.75 -7.05 1.78
C SER A 346 23.77 -6.63 0.31
N ARG A 347 22.60 -6.65 -0.35
CA ARG A 347 22.45 -6.19 -1.74
C ARG A 347 22.79 -4.72 -1.91
N PHE A 348 22.35 -3.88 -0.98
CA PHE A 348 22.63 -2.45 -1.01
C PHE A 348 24.15 -2.19 -0.90
N LEU A 349 24.82 -2.77 0.09
CA LEU A 349 26.28 -2.60 0.25
C LEU A 349 27.07 -3.13 -0.96
N ALA A 350 26.69 -4.30 -1.46
CA ALA A 350 27.28 -4.84 -2.68
C ALA A 350 27.02 -3.93 -3.90
N GLY A 351 25.82 -3.31 -3.95
CA GLY A 351 25.44 -2.33 -4.95
C GLY A 351 26.34 -1.09 -4.92
N VAL A 352 26.56 -0.50 -3.75
CA VAL A 352 27.45 0.66 -3.58
C VAL A 352 28.89 0.32 -4.03
N ALA A 353 29.43 -0.80 -3.57
CA ALA A 353 30.78 -1.25 -3.97
C ALA A 353 30.87 -1.52 -5.49
N ARG A 354 29.80 -2.08 -6.08
CA ARG A 354 29.71 -2.34 -7.51
C ARG A 354 29.70 -1.04 -8.32
N VAL A 355 28.93 -0.03 -7.90
CA VAL A 355 28.87 1.29 -8.54
C VAL A 355 30.26 1.93 -8.56
N GLU A 356 30.98 1.88 -7.43
CA GLU A 356 32.36 2.40 -7.36
C GLU A 356 33.32 1.65 -8.30
N ALA A 357 33.27 0.33 -8.30
CA ALA A 357 34.11 -0.49 -9.19
C ALA A 357 33.81 -0.23 -10.68
N LEU A 358 32.52 -0.17 -11.05
CA LEU A 358 32.10 0.11 -12.42
C LEU A 358 32.44 1.53 -12.85
N SER A 359 32.38 2.52 -11.95
CA SER A 359 32.82 3.89 -12.24
C SER A 359 34.30 3.95 -12.63
N ARG A 360 35.15 3.27 -11.86
CA ARG A 360 36.59 3.14 -12.20
C ARG A 360 36.80 2.39 -13.50
N LEU A 361 36.01 1.32 -13.75
CA LEU A 361 36.08 0.51 -14.97
C LEU A 361 35.68 1.35 -16.21
N VAL A 362 34.64 2.16 -16.13
CA VAL A 362 34.22 3.07 -17.21
C VAL A 362 35.33 4.10 -17.52
N GLN A 363 35.99 4.68 -16.51
CA GLN A 363 37.14 5.58 -16.72
C GLN A 363 38.31 4.87 -17.41
N SER A 364 38.67 3.68 -16.96
CA SER A 364 39.77 2.89 -17.54
C SER A 364 39.45 2.44 -18.96
N SER A 365 38.23 1.96 -19.23
CA SER A 365 37.81 1.54 -20.57
C SER A 365 37.73 2.72 -21.54
N ARG A 366 37.32 3.91 -21.08
CA ARG A 366 37.37 5.16 -21.87
C ARG A 366 38.83 5.53 -22.26
N ALA A 367 39.75 5.44 -21.32
CA ALA A 367 41.18 5.70 -21.58
C ALA A 367 41.75 4.65 -22.56
N ALA A 368 41.39 3.37 -22.38
CA ALA A 368 41.79 2.29 -23.29
C ALA A 368 41.26 2.48 -24.71
N LEU A 369 39.99 2.87 -24.86
CA LEU A 369 39.39 3.17 -26.16
C LEU A 369 40.11 4.33 -26.84
N ASN A 370 40.42 5.40 -26.13
CA ASN A 370 41.14 6.56 -26.66
C ASN A 370 42.57 6.16 -27.10
N ALA A 371 43.29 5.39 -26.28
CA ALA A 371 44.62 4.88 -26.62
C ALA A 371 44.58 3.96 -27.86
N THR A 372 43.58 3.07 -27.96
CA THR A 372 43.37 2.19 -29.09
C THR A 372 43.07 2.97 -30.37
N LYS A 373 42.25 4.02 -30.31
CA LYS A 373 41.99 4.94 -31.45
C LYS A 373 43.26 5.66 -31.91
N VAL A 374 44.13 6.08 -30.99
CA VAL A 374 45.43 6.67 -31.33
C VAL A 374 46.33 5.63 -31.98
N GLY A 375 46.45 4.42 -31.38
CA GLY A 375 47.23 3.32 -31.93
C GLY A 375 46.78 2.89 -33.33
N TYR A 376 45.48 2.90 -33.58
CA TYR A 376 44.90 2.64 -34.91
C TYR A 376 45.30 3.70 -35.92
N ARG A 377 45.31 5.00 -35.56
CA ARG A 377 45.75 6.07 -36.47
C ARG A 377 47.22 5.97 -36.88
N VAL A 378 48.08 5.50 -35.97
CA VAL A 378 49.54 5.31 -36.25
C VAL A 378 49.87 3.92 -36.76
N GLY A 379 48.87 3.06 -37.01
CA GLY A 379 49.03 1.72 -37.59
C GLY A 379 49.53 0.64 -36.63
N SER A 380 49.60 0.89 -35.31
CA SER A 380 50.04 -0.08 -34.29
C SER A 380 48.89 -0.96 -33.76
N ARG A 381 47.65 -0.67 -34.12
CA ARG A 381 46.43 -1.43 -33.76
C ARG A 381 45.54 -1.63 -34.97
N GLY A 382 44.79 -2.76 -34.98
CA GLY A 382 43.81 -3.08 -36.01
C GLY A 382 42.43 -2.43 -35.80
N SER A 383 41.62 -2.46 -36.86
CA SER A 383 40.22 -2.02 -36.82
C SER A 383 39.40 -2.81 -35.79
N ALA A 384 39.56 -4.13 -35.74
CA ALA A 384 38.90 -5.00 -34.77
C ALA A 384 39.25 -4.64 -33.31
N ASP A 385 40.43 -4.09 -33.02
CA ASP A 385 40.77 -3.63 -31.67
C ASP A 385 39.94 -2.39 -31.26
N VAL A 386 39.68 -1.48 -32.21
CA VAL A 386 38.87 -0.31 -31.98
C VAL A 386 37.42 -0.71 -31.72
N LEU A 387 36.87 -1.65 -32.50
CA LEU A 387 35.51 -2.17 -32.32
C LEU A 387 35.38 -2.82 -30.95
N ARG A 388 36.29 -3.72 -30.54
CA ARG A 388 36.28 -4.36 -29.23
C ARG A 388 36.37 -3.36 -28.06
N ALA A 389 37.28 -2.39 -28.19
CA ALA A 389 37.44 -1.34 -27.16
C ALA A 389 36.19 -0.44 -27.05
N SER A 390 35.53 -0.14 -28.18
CA SER A 390 34.27 0.60 -28.19
C SER A 390 33.14 -0.20 -27.52
N ASP A 391 32.98 -1.45 -27.90
CA ASP A 391 31.96 -2.33 -27.29
C ASP A 391 32.14 -2.46 -25.78
N ALA A 392 33.39 -2.74 -25.32
CA ALA A 392 33.69 -2.83 -23.89
C ALA A 392 33.37 -1.52 -23.13
N PHE A 393 33.68 -0.34 -23.69
CA PHE A 393 33.39 0.94 -23.07
C PHE A 393 31.87 1.17 -22.93
N PHE A 394 31.12 0.96 -24.01
CA PHE A 394 29.67 1.19 -23.98
C PHE A 394 28.94 0.13 -23.14
N ALA A 395 29.38 -1.11 -23.10
CA ALA A 395 28.87 -2.14 -22.20
C ALA A 395 29.09 -1.76 -20.71
N ASN A 396 30.34 -1.36 -20.36
CA ASN A 396 30.63 -0.93 -18.99
C ASN A 396 29.82 0.30 -18.56
N ARG A 397 29.57 1.25 -19.48
CA ARG A 397 28.73 2.42 -19.22
C ARG A 397 27.28 2.02 -18.92
N ARG A 398 26.72 1.09 -19.70
CA ARG A 398 25.39 0.52 -19.44
C ARG A 398 25.32 -0.14 -18.06
N ASP A 399 26.32 -0.96 -17.73
CA ASP A 399 26.32 -1.69 -16.48
C ASP A 399 26.44 -0.75 -15.26
N LEU A 400 27.19 0.36 -15.40
CA LEU A 400 27.25 1.40 -14.37
C LEU A 400 25.90 2.07 -14.15
N ILE A 401 25.19 2.48 -15.21
CA ILE A 401 23.87 3.13 -15.13
C ILE A 401 22.88 2.21 -14.42
N ARG A 402 22.80 0.95 -14.86
CA ARG A 402 21.91 -0.05 -14.23
C ARG A 402 22.25 -0.28 -12.75
N ALA A 403 23.53 -0.36 -12.41
CA ALA A 403 23.98 -0.56 -11.03
C ALA A 403 23.57 0.64 -10.14
N ARG A 404 23.67 1.88 -10.64
CA ARG A 404 23.24 3.08 -9.88
C ARG A 404 21.78 3.04 -9.54
N TYR A 405 20.90 2.85 -10.52
CA TYR A 405 19.45 2.80 -10.28
C TYR A 405 19.06 1.61 -9.40
N ALA A 406 19.63 0.43 -9.64
CA ALA A 406 19.36 -0.74 -8.81
C ALA A 406 19.79 -0.54 -7.34
N THR A 407 20.85 0.22 -7.08
CA THR A 407 21.30 0.53 -5.72
C THR A 407 20.33 1.47 -5.00
N VAL A 408 19.80 2.50 -5.69
CA VAL A 408 18.79 3.40 -5.13
C VAL A 408 17.50 2.64 -4.81
N VAL A 409 17.01 1.82 -5.73
CA VAL A 409 15.82 0.99 -5.50
C VAL A 409 16.07 0.01 -4.34
N GLY A 410 17.27 -0.59 -4.25
CA GLY A 410 17.65 -1.48 -3.16
C GLY A 410 17.63 -0.81 -1.78
N LEU A 411 18.01 0.46 -1.69
CA LEU A 411 17.87 1.25 -0.46
C LEU A 411 16.41 1.36 -0.03
N LEU A 412 15.53 1.71 -0.96
CA LEU A 412 14.11 1.89 -0.66
C LEU A 412 13.43 0.54 -0.35
N GLN A 413 13.88 -0.56 -0.94
CA GLN A 413 13.44 -1.91 -0.57
C GLN A 413 13.86 -2.27 0.87
N LEU A 414 15.06 -1.90 1.30
CA LEU A 414 15.51 -2.09 2.67
C LEU A 414 14.66 -1.27 3.66
N LYS A 415 14.35 -0.01 3.33
CA LYS A 415 13.47 0.85 4.11
C LYS A 415 12.04 0.29 4.17
N ALA A 416 11.56 -0.28 3.08
CA ALA A 416 10.27 -0.94 3.04
C ALA A 416 10.22 -2.18 3.96
N ALA A 417 11.25 -3.00 3.97
CA ALA A 417 11.32 -4.18 4.82
C ALA A 417 11.26 -3.86 6.34
N THR A 418 11.62 -2.64 6.73
CA THR A 418 11.51 -2.15 8.13
C THR A 418 10.27 -1.28 8.36
N ALA A 419 9.33 -1.23 7.40
CA ALA A 419 8.14 -0.36 7.43
C ALA A 419 8.47 1.15 7.67
N SER A 420 9.67 1.58 7.28
CA SER A 420 10.15 2.96 7.43
C SER A 420 10.14 3.74 6.10
N LEU A 421 9.61 3.16 5.03
CA LEU A 421 9.46 3.83 3.75
C LEU A 421 8.19 4.69 3.76
N ASP A 422 8.38 5.99 3.72
CA ASP A 422 7.34 7.02 3.60
C ASP A 422 7.69 8.03 2.49
N LEU A 423 6.85 9.04 2.31
CA LEU A 423 7.08 10.12 1.34
C LEU A 423 8.32 10.97 1.70
N ASP A 424 8.66 11.09 2.98
CA ASP A 424 9.85 11.83 3.42
C ASP A 424 11.14 11.13 2.99
N GLU A 425 11.16 9.78 3.01
CA GLU A 425 12.28 8.99 2.48
C GLU A 425 12.38 9.13 0.95
N VAL A 426 11.25 9.14 0.25
CA VAL A 426 11.22 9.42 -1.19
C VAL A 426 11.74 10.83 -1.49
N ALA A 427 11.36 11.83 -0.70
CA ALA A 427 11.85 13.21 -0.85
C ALA A 427 13.36 13.30 -0.65
N ARG A 428 13.94 12.57 0.31
CA ARG A 428 15.42 12.49 0.50
C ARG A 428 16.11 11.87 -0.71
N VAL A 429 15.54 10.81 -1.29
CA VAL A 429 16.07 10.23 -2.53
C VAL A 429 15.88 11.19 -3.71
N ASN A 430 14.78 11.93 -3.75
CA ASN A 430 14.51 12.92 -4.76
C ASN A 430 15.59 14.04 -4.79
N GLU A 431 16.14 14.42 -3.64
CA GLU A 431 17.28 15.35 -3.58
C GLU A 431 18.53 14.82 -4.29
N LEU A 432 18.70 13.50 -4.38
CA LEU A 432 19.79 12.86 -5.15
C LEU A 432 19.51 12.90 -6.66
N VAL A 433 18.23 12.92 -7.05
CA VAL A 433 17.78 12.97 -8.45
C VAL A 433 17.88 14.39 -8.99
N LEU A 434 17.50 15.39 -8.19
CA LEU A 434 17.55 16.79 -8.58
C LEU A 434 19.01 17.25 -8.72
N ASN A 435 19.39 17.64 -9.92
CA ASN A 435 20.68 18.30 -10.18
C ASN A 435 20.79 19.56 -9.32
N VAL A 436 21.89 19.72 -8.61
CA VAL A 436 22.19 20.86 -7.70
C VAL A 436 22.14 22.23 -8.39
N GLY A 437 21.93 22.28 -9.73
CA GLY A 437 21.88 23.50 -10.54
C GLY A 437 20.52 24.17 -10.65
N ASP A 438 19.41 23.46 -10.43
CA ASP A 438 18.04 23.95 -10.70
C ASP A 438 17.19 24.16 -9.43
N ARG A 439 17.82 24.47 -8.30
CA ARG A 439 17.07 24.81 -7.09
C ARG A 439 16.39 26.18 -7.24
N GLN A 440 15.17 26.21 -7.80
CA GLN A 440 14.21 27.21 -7.36
C GLN A 440 13.68 26.78 -5.98
N PRO A 441 13.67 27.69 -4.99
CA PRO A 441 13.16 27.33 -3.67
C PRO A 441 11.65 27.05 -3.80
N VAL A 442 11.25 25.79 -3.61
CA VAL A 442 9.84 25.42 -3.42
C VAL A 442 9.36 26.18 -2.19
N THR A 443 8.56 27.18 -2.42
CA THR A 443 7.96 27.99 -1.36
C THR A 443 7.03 27.09 -0.56
N ARG A 444 7.29 27.04 0.72
CA ARG A 444 6.68 26.24 1.82
C ARG A 444 5.18 26.53 2.04
N VAL A 445 4.35 26.57 1.01
CA VAL A 445 2.94 26.97 1.14
C VAL A 445 1.97 25.79 1.14
N ASP A 446 2.31 24.64 0.53
CA ASP A 446 1.35 23.54 0.37
C ASP A 446 1.41 22.44 1.43
N VAL A 447 2.48 22.41 2.24
CA VAL A 447 2.58 21.41 3.35
C VAL A 447 1.60 21.72 4.51
N GLN A 448 1.11 22.98 4.61
CA GLN A 448 0.15 23.34 5.67
C GLN A 448 -1.27 22.78 5.46
N HIS A 449 -1.68 22.47 4.23
CA HIS A 449 -3.02 21.92 4.00
C HIS A 449 -3.09 20.41 4.31
N ALA A 450 -2.07 19.64 3.97
CA ALA A 450 -2.00 18.21 4.33
C ALA A 450 -1.90 17.97 5.84
N VAL A 451 -1.22 18.88 6.57
CA VAL A 451 -1.13 18.82 8.05
C VAL A 451 -2.44 19.23 8.71
N VAL A 452 -3.24 20.10 8.07
CA VAL A 452 -4.55 20.51 8.60
C VAL A 452 -5.56 19.37 8.47
N ASP A 453 -5.57 18.61 7.38
CA ASP A 453 -6.47 17.46 7.19
C ASP A 453 -6.13 16.30 8.15
N ALA A 454 -4.84 15.99 8.36
CA ALA A 454 -4.40 15.01 9.36
C ALA A 454 -4.71 15.45 10.80
N LYS A 455 -4.75 16.77 11.06
CA LYS A 455 -5.11 17.31 12.38
C LYS A 455 -6.62 17.31 12.62
N VAL A 456 -7.42 17.45 11.55
CA VAL A 456 -8.89 17.32 11.62
C VAL A 456 -9.32 15.87 11.84
N GLU A 457 -8.63 14.89 11.24
CA GLU A 457 -8.88 13.48 11.53
C GLU A 457 -8.49 13.10 12.97
N ARG A 458 -7.38 13.63 13.51
CA ARG A 458 -7.00 13.42 14.91
C ARG A 458 -8.03 13.99 15.89
N VAL A 459 -8.55 15.17 15.64
CA VAL A 459 -9.59 15.79 16.49
C VAL A 459 -10.90 15.00 16.40
N ALA A 460 -11.24 14.41 15.25
CA ALA A 460 -12.42 13.56 15.10
C ALA A 460 -12.26 12.20 15.84
N VAL A 461 -11.04 11.67 15.95
CA VAL A 461 -10.73 10.45 16.73
C VAL A 461 -10.74 10.76 18.23
N GLU A 462 -10.18 11.88 18.68
CA GLU A 462 -10.21 12.31 20.09
C GLU A 462 -11.62 12.60 20.57
N GLY A 463 -12.48 13.25 19.76
CA GLY A 463 -13.89 13.48 20.09
C GLY A 463 -14.72 12.19 20.19
N LYS A 464 -14.36 11.12 19.47
CA LYS A 464 -14.99 9.80 19.59
C LYS A 464 -14.54 9.03 20.83
N ILE A 465 -13.35 9.29 21.34
CA ILE A 465 -12.83 8.68 22.58
C ILE A 465 -13.52 9.30 23.81
N GLU A 466 -13.80 10.61 23.81
CA GLU A 466 -14.52 11.26 24.89
C GLU A 466 -16.00 10.79 25.00
N THR A 467 -16.67 10.54 23.88
CA THR A 467 -18.04 9.99 23.89
C THR A 467 -18.09 8.52 24.33
N ALA A 468 -17.03 7.74 24.11
CA ALA A 468 -16.92 6.36 24.61
C ALA A 468 -16.66 6.31 26.12
N ALA A 469 -15.91 7.28 26.66
CA ALA A 469 -15.69 7.41 28.10
C ALA A 469 -16.96 7.80 28.86
N ALA A 470 -17.81 8.67 28.29
CA ALA A 470 -19.10 9.05 28.87
C ALA A 470 -20.12 7.88 28.90
N GLY A 471 -20.04 6.94 27.91
CA GLY A 471 -20.86 5.72 27.89
C GLY A 471 -20.50 4.71 28.99
N THR A 472 -19.23 4.68 29.41
CA THR A 472 -18.75 3.79 30.48
C THR A 472 -19.14 4.31 31.88
N GLU A 473 -19.31 5.61 32.08
CA GLU A 473 -19.81 6.16 33.32
C GLU A 473 -21.33 5.89 33.51
N MET A 474 -22.10 5.86 32.44
CA MET A 474 -23.53 5.53 32.52
C MET A 474 -23.79 4.05 32.92
N LEU A 475 -22.91 3.15 32.55
CA LEU A 475 -22.97 1.73 32.96
C LEU A 475 -22.52 1.50 34.41
N ARG A 476 -21.66 2.37 34.95
CA ARG A 476 -21.27 2.34 36.38
C ARG A 476 -22.36 2.86 37.32
N ALA A 477 -23.24 3.73 36.84
CA ALA A 477 -24.35 4.25 37.63
C ALA A 477 -25.52 3.26 37.82
N VAL A 478 -25.59 2.17 37.04
CA VAL A 478 -26.65 1.16 37.11
C VAL A 478 -26.25 -0.03 38.01
N VAL A 479 -24.98 -0.20 38.36
CA VAL A 479 -24.52 -1.28 39.25
C VAL A 479 -23.96 -0.67 40.55
N GLY A 480 -24.88 -0.32 41.44
CA GLY A 480 -24.82 -0.26 42.93
C GLY A 480 -23.54 0.21 43.59
N THR A 481 -23.63 1.42 44.13
CA THR A 481 -23.23 1.86 45.49
C THR A 481 -22.18 1.02 46.23
N GLN A 482 -21.01 1.56 46.40
CA GLN A 482 -20.33 1.85 47.66
C GLN A 482 -18.99 2.56 47.41
N THR A 483 -18.86 3.76 47.92
CA THR A 483 -17.64 4.55 48.05
C THR A 483 -16.76 4.06 49.20
N PRO A 484 -15.42 4.37 49.20
CA PRO A 484 -14.98 5.58 49.89
C PRO A 484 -13.87 6.41 49.19
N GLN A 485 -14.09 7.73 49.37
CA GLN A 485 -13.21 8.87 49.62
C GLN A 485 -11.80 8.97 49.01
N SER A 486 -11.71 10.04 48.22
CA SER A 486 -10.69 11.11 48.14
C SER A 486 -9.20 10.78 48.02
N ILE A 487 -8.58 11.39 47.04
CA ILE A 487 -7.47 12.37 47.15
C ILE A 487 -7.31 13.11 45.78
N ALA A 488 -7.04 14.41 45.91
CA ALA A 488 -7.01 15.43 44.86
C ALA A 488 -5.79 15.39 43.94
N GLY A 489 -5.97 15.90 42.72
CA GLY A 489 -5.05 16.84 42.08
C GLY A 489 -3.95 16.21 41.23
N THR A 490 -4.04 16.41 39.95
CA THR A 490 -3.10 17.08 39.03
C THR A 490 -3.37 16.67 37.58
N ASP A 491 -3.42 17.65 36.67
CA ASP A 491 -3.54 17.49 35.23
C ASP A 491 -2.37 16.66 34.65
N PRO A 492 -2.62 15.73 33.72
CA PRO A 492 -1.52 15.04 33.01
C PRO A 492 -1.26 15.68 31.65
N GLN A 493 0.01 16.02 31.46
CA GLN A 493 0.65 16.42 30.20
C GLN A 493 0.58 15.36 29.08
N PRO A 494 0.76 15.73 27.79
CA PRO A 494 0.57 14.86 26.63
C PRO A 494 1.54 13.67 26.44
N ALA A 495 2.50 13.50 27.35
CA ALA A 495 3.38 12.32 27.40
C ALA A 495 2.69 11.01 27.86
N ALA A 496 1.43 11.09 28.31
CA ALA A 496 0.69 9.94 28.83
C ALA A 496 0.03 9.06 27.75
N ILE A 497 -0.13 9.56 26.54
CA ILE A 497 -0.81 8.83 25.45
C ILE A 497 0.16 7.86 24.77
N ASP A 498 1.40 8.25 24.56
CA ASP A 498 2.46 7.34 24.06
C ASP A 498 2.75 6.20 25.05
N ALA A 499 2.67 6.48 26.36
CA ALA A 499 2.85 5.47 27.41
C ALA A 499 1.66 4.48 27.51
N ALA A 500 0.48 4.81 27.03
CA ALA A 500 -0.66 3.91 27.01
C ALA A 500 -0.61 2.96 25.80
N VAL A 501 -0.21 3.45 24.63
CA VAL A 501 0.03 2.64 23.43
C VAL A 501 1.23 1.70 23.65
N GLN A 502 2.31 2.18 24.25
CA GLN A 502 3.47 1.37 24.61
C GLN A 502 3.16 0.34 25.72
N ARG A 503 2.22 0.63 26.63
CA ARG A 503 1.77 -0.36 27.63
C ARG A 503 0.84 -1.41 27.06
N ALA A 504 -0.02 -1.08 26.11
CA ALA A 504 -0.83 -2.04 25.38
C ALA A 504 0.03 -2.98 24.52
N LEU A 505 1.09 -2.46 23.90
CA LEU A 505 2.08 -3.25 23.15
C LEU A 505 3.08 -3.98 24.09
N GLY A 506 3.40 -3.41 25.24
CA GLY A 506 4.31 -4.01 26.23
C GLY A 506 3.70 -5.20 26.99
N SER A 507 2.40 -5.24 27.21
CA SER A 507 1.70 -6.39 27.80
C SER A 507 1.68 -7.62 26.87
N ILE A 508 1.98 -7.42 25.57
CA ILE A 508 2.11 -8.49 24.56
C ILE A 508 3.48 -9.19 24.65
N ARG A 509 4.48 -8.56 25.31
CA ARG A 509 5.84 -9.13 25.46
C ARG A 509 6.08 -9.96 26.72
N GLN A 510 5.14 -10.04 27.65
CA GLN A 510 5.32 -10.72 28.94
C GLN A 510 4.28 -11.83 29.25
N GLN A 511 3.59 -12.33 28.25
CA GLN A 511 2.79 -13.57 28.44
C GLN A 511 3.14 -14.59 27.37
#